data_2252618957ac560b49d3aa3800285070
#
_entry.id   2252618957ac560b49d3aa3800285070
#
_cell.length_a   1.000
_cell.length_b   1.000
_cell.length_c   1.000
_cell.angle_alpha   90.00
_cell.angle_beta   90.00
_cell.angle_gamma   90.00
#
_symmetry.space_group_name_H-M   'P 1'
#
loop_
_entity.id
_entity.type
_entity.pdbx_description
1 polymer ?
#
loop_
_entity_poly.entity_id
_entity_poly.type
_entity_poly.pdbx_seq_one_letter_code
_entity_poly.pdbx_strand_id
1 'polypeptide(L)'
;MMPGKSGLEFISENKNNLNAPIILLTAKGEASERVEGLETGADDYLPKPFEPKELLLRINNILKKTKKVNLKHVLEFGSIKIDLNKLMITNQNSNFKINNTEKTILEKMINNPGKVFSRIDIGNLIKIDKERSIDVIITRLRKKIETNPKNPKYLQTIRGSGYVLWVE
;
A
#
# COMPACT_ATOMS: atom_id res chain seq x y z
N MET A 1 -27.00 -12.07 22.50
CA MET A 1 -27.13 -10.59 22.42
C MET A 1 -26.10 -9.98 23.34
N MET A 2 -25.34 -8.99 22.87
CA MET A 2 -24.43 -8.25 23.74
C MET A 2 -25.28 -7.23 24.54
N PRO A 3 -25.03 -7.05 25.83
CA PRO A 3 -25.67 -5.96 26.58
C PRO A 3 -25.09 -4.62 26.09
N GLY A 4 -25.95 -3.64 25.82
CA GLY A 4 -25.55 -2.32 25.35
C GLY A 4 -25.84 -2.11 23.85
N LYS A 5 -25.01 -1.25 23.18
CA LYS A 5 -25.18 -0.92 21.77
C LYS A 5 -24.95 -2.10 20.85
N SER A 6 -25.73 -2.20 19.80
CA SER A 6 -25.52 -3.19 18.73
C SER A 6 -24.30 -2.85 17.89
N GLY A 7 -23.77 -3.83 17.14
CA GLY A 7 -22.66 -3.60 16.21
C GLY A 7 -23.02 -2.60 15.11
N LEU A 8 -24.26 -2.58 14.65
CA LEU A 8 -24.75 -1.63 13.64
C LEU A 8 -24.80 -0.20 14.16
N GLU A 9 -25.31 0.00 15.38
CA GLU A 9 -25.32 1.32 16.04
C GLU A 9 -23.88 1.83 16.26
N PHE A 10 -22.98 0.94 16.69
CA PHE A 10 -21.57 1.31 16.84
C PHE A 10 -20.93 1.77 15.53
N ILE A 11 -21.20 1.07 14.43
CA ILE A 11 -20.67 1.43 13.11
C ILE A 11 -21.24 2.78 12.66
N SER A 12 -22.55 2.97 12.76
CA SER A 12 -23.21 4.21 12.32
C SER A 12 -22.66 5.46 13.01
N GLU A 13 -22.35 5.36 14.30
CA GLU A 13 -21.80 6.45 15.08
C GLU A 13 -20.30 6.72 14.84
N ASN A 14 -19.53 5.68 14.53
CA ASN A 14 -18.07 5.75 14.52
C ASN A 14 -17.43 5.60 13.14
N LYS A 15 -18.18 5.30 12.08
CA LYS A 15 -17.68 5.03 10.73
C LYS A 15 -16.68 6.09 10.24
N ASN A 16 -16.98 7.36 10.45
CA ASN A 16 -16.15 8.48 9.99
C ASN A 16 -14.86 8.68 10.81
N ASN A 17 -14.80 8.09 12.00
CA ASN A 17 -13.67 8.19 12.92
C ASN A 17 -12.77 6.95 12.89
N LEU A 18 -13.23 5.84 12.30
CA LEU A 18 -12.48 4.59 12.21
C LEU A 18 -11.74 4.51 10.87
N ASN A 19 -10.42 4.50 10.94
CA ASN A 19 -9.54 4.29 9.77
C ASN A 19 -9.26 2.79 9.53
N ALA A 20 -10.01 1.89 10.14
CA ALA A 20 -9.86 0.45 10.02
C ALA A 20 -11.05 -0.16 9.28
N PRO A 21 -10.84 -1.17 8.42
CA PRO A 21 -11.95 -1.90 7.80
C PRO A 21 -12.73 -2.68 8.85
N ILE A 22 -14.04 -2.82 8.61
CA ILE A 22 -14.99 -3.39 9.56
C ILE A 22 -15.66 -4.62 8.95
N ILE A 23 -15.58 -5.75 9.65
CA ILE A 23 -16.37 -6.96 9.35
C ILE A 23 -17.44 -7.14 10.42
N LEU A 24 -18.68 -7.23 10.01
CA LEU A 24 -19.80 -7.49 10.91
C LEU A 24 -20.01 -9.01 11.08
N LEU A 25 -19.86 -9.51 12.31
CA LEU A 25 -20.14 -10.90 12.66
C LEU A 25 -21.50 -10.98 13.39
N THR A 26 -22.50 -11.61 12.78
CA THR A 26 -23.87 -11.58 13.30
C THR A 26 -24.50 -12.96 13.39
N ALA A 27 -25.43 -13.13 14.37
CA ALA A 27 -26.27 -14.31 14.48
C ALA A 27 -27.46 -14.28 13.52
N LYS A 28 -27.72 -13.14 12.87
CA LYS A 28 -28.85 -12.92 11.96
C LYS A 28 -28.37 -13.11 10.53
N GLY A 29 -29.05 -13.99 9.80
CA GLY A 29 -28.64 -14.43 8.45
C GLY A 29 -29.55 -13.98 7.33
N GLU A 30 -30.59 -13.14 7.61
CA GLU A 30 -31.55 -12.70 6.61
C GLU A 30 -30.95 -11.73 5.58
N ALA A 31 -31.38 -11.82 4.34
CA ALA A 31 -30.85 -11.02 3.23
C ALA A 31 -31.05 -9.51 3.46
N SER A 32 -32.15 -9.09 4.06
CA SER A 32 -32.47 -7.71 4.43
C SER A 32 -31.44 -7.10 5.39
N GLU A 33 -31.03 -7.87 6.40
CA GLU A 33 -30.07 -7.42 7.41
C GLU A 33 -28.63 -7.34 6.87
N ARG A 34 -28.30 -8.14 5.85
CA ARG A 34 -27.02 -8.03 5.13
C ARG A 34 -26.93 -6.73 4.35
N VAL A 35 -28.04 -6.33 3.72
CA VAL A 35 -28.11 -5.04 3.00
C VAL A 35 -27.95 -3.89 3.98
N GLU A 36 -28.71 -3.90 5.09
CA GLU A 36 -28.63 -2.88 6.13
C GLU A 36 -27.21 -2.76 6.73
N GLY A 37 -26.54 -3.89 6.99
CA GLY A 37 -25.16 -3.92 7.49
C GLY A 37 -24.15 -3.31 6.53
N LEU A 38 -24.32 -3.54 5.24
CA LEU A 38 -23.45 -2.96 4.20
C LEU A 38 -23.74 -1.46 3.97
N GLU A 39 -25.02 -1.06 3.99
CA GLU A 39 -25.43 0.34 3.89
C GLU A 39 -24.95 1.17 5.09
N THR A 40 -24.91 0.58 6.28
CA THR A 40 -24.39 1.22 7.50
C THR A 40 -22.89 1.46 7.42
N GLY A 41 -22.19 0.73 6.53
CA GLY A 41 -20.79 0.98 6.18
C GLY A 41 -19.77 -0.05 6.66
N ALA A 42 -20.21 -1.26 6.94
CA ALA A 42 -19.31 -2.40 7.08
C ALA A 42 -18.66 -2.75 5.72
N ASP A 43 -17.42 -3.19 5.73
CA ASP A 43 -16.68 -3.62 4.52
C ASP A 43 -17.02 -5.05 4.13
N ASP A 44 -17.49 -5.87 5.07
CA ASP A 44 -18.01 -7.22 4.84
C ASP A 44 -18.92 -7.67 5.98
N TYR A 45 -19.67 -8.73 5.70
CA TYR A 45 -20.66 -9.31 6.60
C TYR A 45 -20.49 -10.83 6.64
N LEU A 46 -20.47 -11.43 7.84
CA LEU A 46 -20.32 -12.87 8.01
C LEU A 46 -21.33 -13.39 9.05
N PRO A 47 -22.32 -14.21 8.65
CA PRO A 47 -23.30 -14.80 9.56
C PRO A 47 -22.66 -15.89 10.42
N LYS A 48 -23.13 -16.03 11.66
CA LYS A 48 -22.79 -17.13 12.57
C LYS A 48 -23.83 -18.26 12.40
N PRO A 49 -23.38 -19.55 12.44
CA PRO A 49 -22.03 -20.04 12.62
C PRO A 49 -21.19 -19.93 11.33
N PHE A 50 -19.87 -19.68 11.45
CA PHE A 50 -18.94 -19.59 10.34
C PHE A 50 -17.68 -20.42 10.58
N GLU A 51 -17.04 -20.83 9.50
CA GLU A 51 -15.77 -21.51 9.55
C GLU A 51 -14.64 -20.50 9.81
N PRO A 52 -13.72 -20.74 10.77
CA PRO A 52 -12.60 -19.84 11.06
C PRO A 52 -11.77 -19.51 9.81
N LYS A 53 -11.64 -20.47 8.89
CA LYS A 53 -10.92 -20.29 7.62
C LYS A 53 -11.62 -19.28 6.71
N GLU A 54 -12.95 -19.24 6.71
CA GLU A 54 -13.73 -18.26 5.94
C GLU A 54 -13.48 -16.84 6.47
N LEU A 55 -13.51 -16.64 7.79
CA LEU A 55 -13.19 -15.35 8.38
C LEU A 55 -11.81 -14.88 8.01
N LEU A 56 -10.78 -15.74 8.07
CA LEU A 56 -9.41 -15.42 7.68
C LEU A 56 -9.31 -15.01 6.20
N LEU A 57 -10.01 -15.70 5.30
CA LEU A 57 -10.03 -15.35 3.89
C LEU A 57 -10.67 -13.99 3.64
N ARG A 58 -11.77 -13.67 4.32
CA ARG A 58 -12.44 -12.37 4.24
C ARG A 58 -11.59 -11.24 4.77
N ILE A 59 -10.96 -11.41 5.94
CA ILE A 59 -10.00 -10.46 6.51
C ILE A 59 -8.87 -10.18 5.50
N ASN A 60 -8.26 -11.23 4.95
CA ASN A 60 -7.18 -11.08 3.97
C ASN A 60 -7.63 -10.35 2.69
N ASN A 61 -8.85 -10.60 2.22
CA ASN A 61 -9.39 -9.93 1.04
C ASN A 61 -9.66 -8.44 1.29
N ILE A 62 -10.20 -8.10 2.45
CA ILE A 62 -10.43 -6.70 2.84
C ILE A 62 -9.11 -5.97 3.01
N LEU A 63 -8.16 -6.56 3.72
CA LEU A 63 -6.83 -5.98 3.90
C LEU A 63 -6.09 -5.79 2.57
N LYS A 64 -6.25 -6.69 1.60
CA LYS A 64 -5.72 -6.51 0.24
C LYS A 64 -6.38 -5.34 -0.48
N LYS A 65 -7.71 -5.16 -0.34
CA LYS A 65 -8.45 -4.03 -0.92
C LYS A 65 -8.02 -2.72 -0.25
N THR A 66 -7.94 -2.70 1.06
CA THR A 66 -7.53 -1.52 1.85
C THR A 66 -6.07 -1.12 1.57
N LYS A 67 -5.16 -2.10 1.42
CA LYS A 67 -3.80 -1.82 0.95
C LYS A 67 -3.76 -1.21 -0.46
N LYS A 68 -4.68 -1.60 -1.36
CA LYS A 68 -4.80 -0.96 -2.69
C LYS A 68 -5.35 0.48 -2.61
N VAL A 69 -6.21 0.77 -1.65
CA VAL A 69 -6.79 2.12 -1.45
C VAL A 69 -5.83 3.03 -0.66
N ASN A 70 -5.04 2.45 0.25
CA ASN A 70 -3.96 3.15 0.98
C ASN A 70 -2.61 3.11 0.24
N LEU A 71 -2.59 2.94 -1.06
CA LEU A 71 -1.48 3.42 -1.87
C LEU A 71 -1.42 4.92 -1.59
N LYS A 72 -0.51 5.33 -0.72
CA LYS A 72 -0.13 6.74 -0.61
C LYS A 72 0.40 7.13 -1.99
N HIS A 73 -0.50 7.57 -2.87
CA HIS A 73 -0.10 8.07 -4.19
C HIS A 73 0.84 9.26 -4.04
N VAL A 74 0.84 9.85 -2.86
CA VAL A 74 1.78 10.89 -2.43
C VAL A 74 2.51 10.39 -1.18
N LEU A 75 3.82 10.25 -1.29
CA LEU A 75 4.72 9.91 -0.19
C LEU A 75 5.63 11.09 0.08
N GLU A 76 5.76 11.46 1.34
CA GLU A 76 6.66 12.52 1.79
C GLU A 76 7.64 11.96 2.83
N PHE A 77 8.94 12.19 2.63
CA PHE A 77 9.99 11.83 3.56
C PHE A 77 11.19 12.78 3.39
N GLY A 78 11.69 13.32 4.48
CA GLY A 78 12.68 14.40 4.43
C GLY A 78 12.17 15.58 3.60
N SER A 79 12.93 16.02 2.62
CA SER A 79 12.55 17.08 1.68
C SER A 79 11.94 16.57 0.38
N ILE A 80 11.60 15.29 0.32
CA ILE A 80 11.16 14.61 -0.90
C ILE A 80 9.67 14.36 -0.83
N LYS A 81 8.98 14.69 -1.92
CA LYS A 81 7.59 14.37 -2.17
C LYS A 81 7.47 13.59 -3.47
N ILE A 82 6.95 12.38 -3.41
CA ILE A 82 6.71 11.53 -4.58
C ILE A 82 5.20 11.46 -4.81
N ASP A 83 4.73 11.96 -5.95
CA ASP A 83 3.34 11.85 -6.40
C ASP A 83 3.28 10.87 -7.58
N LEU A 84 2.90 9.64 -7.29
CA LEU A 84 2.83 8.55 -8.29
C LEU A 84 1.70 8.75 -9.30
N ASN A 85 0.65 9.51 -8.96
CA ASN A 85 -0.45 9.82 -9.89
C ASN A 85 -0.02 10.88 -10.91
N LYS A 86 0.67 11.91 -10.44
CA LYS A 86 1.20 12.97 -11.29
C LYS A 86 2.49 12.59 -11.99
N LEU A 87 3.04 11.39 -11.70
CA LEU A 87 4.35 10.95 -12.20
C LEU A 87 5.45 11.97 -11.90
N MET A 88 5.48 12.45 -10.67
CA MET A 88 6.36 13.56 -10.27
C MET A 88 7.07 13.27 -8.95
N ILE A 89 8.33 13.64 -8.88
CA ILE A 89 9.12 13.72 -7.65
C ILE A 89 9.49 15.18 -7.46
N THR A 90 9.16 15.74 -6.30
CA THR A 90 9.65 17.04 -5.86
C THR A 90 10.72 16.81 -4.81
N ASN A 91 11.91 17.35 -5.03
CA ASN A 91 13.03 17.30 -4.09
C ASN A 91 13.52 18.72 -3.87
N GLN A 92 13.42 19.22 -2.64
CA GLN A 92 13.63 20.63 -2.33
C GLN A 92 12.76 21.51 -3.24
N ASN A 93 13.36 22.36 -4.09
CA ASN A 93 12.67 23.26 -5.02
C ASN A 93 12.65 22.73 -6.47
N SER A 94 13.09 21.49 -6.70
CA SER A 94 13.19 20.90 -8.05
C SER A 94 12.11 19.84 -8.28
N ASN A 95 11.47 19.89 -9.45
CA ASN A 95 10.46 18.94 -9.87
C ASN A 95 11.01 18.03 -10.98
N PHE A 96 10.88 16.72 -10.81
CA PHE A 96 11.35 15.71 -11.74
C PHE A 96 10.19 14.83 -12.19
N LYS A 97 9.99 14.72 -13.50
CA LYS A 97 9.04 13.75 -14.06
C LYS A 97 9.63 12.34 -13.98
N ILE A 98 8.76 11.36 -13.68
CA ILE A 98 9.08 9.93 -13.74
C ILE A 98 8.25 9.26 -14.83
N ASN A 99 8.81 8.21 -15.42
CA ASN A 99 8.09 7.38 -16.38
C ASN A 99 7.38 6.20 -15.68
N ASN A 100 6.60 5.44 -16.43
CA ASN A 100 5.83 4.31 -15.89
C ASN A 100 6.72 3.21 -15.30
N THR A 101 7.89 2.96 -15.86
CA THR A 101 8.85 1.99 -15.33
C THR A 101 9.40 2.41 -13.97
N GLU A 102 9.80 3.68 -13.85
CA GLU A 102 10.26 4.27 -12.59
C GLU A 102 9.13 4.29 -11.54
N LYS A 103 7.89 4.62 -11.95
CA LYS A 103 6.70 4.54 -11.10
C LYS A 103 6.52 3.13 -10.54
N THR A 104 6.53 2.10 -11.41
CA THR A 104 6.31 0.72 -11.01
C THR A 104 7.33 0.25 -9.97
N ILE A 105 8.60 0.61 -10.14
CA ILE A 105 9.66 0.29 -9.16
C ILE A 105 9.41 1.01 -7.85
N LEU A 106 9.17 2.33 -7.89
CA LEU A 106 8.91 3.13 -6.68
C LEU A 106 7.68 2.65 -5.93
N GLU A 107 6.57 2.40 -6.63
CA GLU A 107 5.34 1.88 -6.06
C GLU A 107 5.57 0.55 -5.31
N LYS A 108 6.35 -0.34 -5.91
CA LYS A 108 6.71 -1.62 -5.26
C LYS A 108 7.56 -1.43 -4.02
N MET A 109 8.55 -0.53 -4.06
CA MET A 109 9.45 -0.25 -2.94
C MET A 109 8.76 0.53 -1.83
N ILE A 110 7.94 1.53 -2.17
CA ILE A 110 7.15 2.33 -1.22
C ILE A 110 6.18 1.47 -0.43
N ASN A 111 5.57 0.48 -1.08
CA ASN A 111 4.65 -0.47 -0.43
C ASN A 111 5.37 -1.52 0.43
N ASN A 112 6.70 -1.57 0.37
CA ASN A 112 7.52 -2.51 1.14
C ASN A 112 8.80 -1.80 1.62
N PRO A 113 8.70 -0.79 2.49
CA PRO A 113 9.85 -0.03 2.96
C PRO A 113 10.83 -0.95 3.70
N GLY A 114 12.12 -0.73 3.50
CA GLY A 114 13.18 -1.54 4.10
C GLY A 114 13.36 -2.94 3.51
N LYS A 115 12.48 -3.36 2.58
CA LYS A 115 12.67 -4.63 1.86
C LYS A 115 13.71 -4.50 0.76
N VAL A 116 14.65 -5.45 0.72
CA VAL A 116 15.62 -5.55 -0.37
C VAL A 116 15.00 -6.25 -1.57
N PHE A 117 15.16 -5.65 -2.75
CA PHE A 117 14.75 -6.20 -4.04
C PHE A 117 15.98 -6.50 -4.87
N SER A 118 16.14 -7.75 -5.31
CA SER A 118 17.22 -8.14 -6.20
C SER A 118 17.06 -7.52 -7.60
N ARG A 119 18.12 -7.54 -8.41
CA ARG A 119 18.02 -7.13 -9.83
C ARG A 119 16.99 -7.98 -10.58
N ILE A 120 16.96 -9.28 -10.29
CA ILE A 120 16.01 -10.22 -10.88
C ILE A 120 14.57 -9.85 -10.49
N ASP A 121 14.30 -9.55 -9.21
CA ASP A 121 12.97 -9.13 -8.76
C ASP A 121 12.50 -7.87 -9.48
N ILE A 122 13.39 -6.87 -9.61
CA ILE A 122 13.08 -5.62 -10.31
C ILE A 122 12.91 -5.89 -11.81
N GLY A 123 13.77 -6.71 -12.42
CA GLY A 123 13.68 -7.10 -13.82
C GLY A 123 12.35 -7.74 -14.17
N ASN A 124 11.95 -8.73 -13.38
CA ASN A 124 10.65 -9.41 -13.53
C ASN A 124 9.48 -8.43 -13.37
N LEU A 125 9.57 -7.49 -12.42
CA LEU A 125 8.53 -6.49 -12.18
C LEU A 125 8.30 -5.56 -13.39
N ILE A 126 9.37 -5.16 -14.07
CA ILE A 126 9.33 -4.20 -15.19
C ILE A 126 9.51 -4.87 -16.57
N LYS A 127 9.56 -6.22 -16.61
CA LYS A 127 9.74 -7.03 -17.83
C LYS A 127 11.02 -6.70 -18.60
N ILE A 128 12.12 -6.55 -17.90
CA ILE A 128 13.46 -6.30 -18.45
C ILE A 128 14.44 -7.34 -17.95
N ASP A 129 15.05 -8.11 -18.85
CA ASP A 129 15.98 -9.19 -18.51
C ASP A 129 17.43 -8.72 -18.31
N LYS A 130 17.79 -7.53 -18.81
CA LYS A 130 19.16 -7.02 -18.74
C LYS A 130 19.43 -6.32 -17.41
N GLU A 131 20.23 -6.92 -16.54
CA GLU A 131 20.59 -6.38 -15.22
C GLU A 131 21.20 -4.97 -15.28
N ARG A 132 22.06 -4.70 -16.27
CA ARG A 132 22.63 -3.35 -16.45
C ARG A 132 21.58 -2.26 -16.68
N SER A 133 20.45 -2.60 -17.29
CA SER A 133 19.34 -1.67 -17.49
C SER A 133 18.71 -1.27 -16.15
N ILE A 134 18.68 -2.19 -15.19
CA ILE A 134 18.17 -1.94 -13.82
C ILE A 134 19.06 -0.92 -13.10
N ASP A 135 20.37 -1.13 -13.15
CA ASP A 135 21.36 -0.21 -12.52
C ASP A 135 21.24 1.21 -13.08
N VAL A 136 20.99 1.33 -14.39
CA VAL A 136 20.77 2.64 -15.04
C VAL A 136 19.49 3.30 -14.54
N ILE A 137 18.38 2.53 -14.41
CA ILE A 137 17.11 3.07 -13.91
C ILE A 137 17.26 3.51 -12.44
N ILE A 138 17.89 2.70 -11.60
CA ILE A 138 18.18 3.04 -10.20
C ILE A 138 19.02 4.30 -10.10
N THR A 139 20.04 4.42 -10.96
CA THR A 139 20.89 5.63 -11.00
C THR A 139 20.09 6.88 -11.39
N ARG A 140 19.15 6.76 -12.34
CA ARG A 140 18.24 7.86 -12.71
C ARG A 140 17.30 8.23 -11.57
N LEU A 141 16.74 7.25 -10.87
CA LEU A 141 15.89 7.47 -9.70
C LEU A 141 16.67 8.20 -8.59
N ARG A 142 17.90 7.78 -8.31
CA ARG A 142 18.76 8.47 -7.34
C ARG A 142 18.95 9.94 -7.66
N LYS A 143 19.19 10.28 -8.92
CA LYS A 143 19.32 11.69 -9.35
C LYS A 143 18.09 12.54 -9.06
N LYS A 144 16.90 11.93 -8.93
CA LYS A 144 15.64 12.60 -8.65
C LYS A 144 15.31 12.62 -7.15
N ILE A 145 15.70 11.57 -6.42
CA ILE A 145 15.35 11.36 -5.01
C ILE A 145 16.45 11.91 -4.09
N GLU A 146 17.73 11.65 -4.41
CA GLU A 146 18.83 11.92 -3.50
C GLU A 146 19.39 13.34 -3.67
N THR A 147 19.75 13.96 -2.57
CA THR A 147 20.54 15.19 -2.60
C THR A 147 21.98 14.90 -3.10
N ASN A 148 22.52 13.74 -2.74
CA ASN A 148 23.80 13.25 -3.24
C ASN A 148 23.65 11.84 -3.83
N PRO A 149 23.45 11.70 -5.16
CA PRO A 149 23.25 10.39 -5.81
C PRO A 149 24.42 9.41 -5.67
N LYS A 150 25.62 9.90 -5.39
CA LYS A 150 26.84 9.06 -5.18
C LYS A 150 26.87 8.47 -3.76
N ASN A 151 26.24 9.12 -2.80
CA ASN A 151 26.08 8.64 -1.43
C ASN A 151 24.59 8.66 -1.04
N PRO A 152 23.78 7.71 -1.56
CA PRO A 152 22.35 7.72 -1.41
C PRO A 152 21.93 7.44 0.04
N LYS A 153 21.00 8.27 0.55
CA LYS A 153 20.40 8.11 1.88
C LYS A 153 19.17 7.19 1.83
N TYR A 154 18.34 7.35 0.81
CA TYR A 154 17.05 6.70 0.72
C TYR A 154 17.09 5.45 -0.18
N LEU A 155 17.53 5.57 -1.43
CA LEU A 155 17.56 4.44 -2.37
C LEU A 155 18.97 3.82 -2.36
N GLN A 156 19.20 2.91 -1.43
CA GLN A 156 20.53 2.33 -1.18
C GLN A 156 20.76 1.03 -1.97
N THR A 157 22.05 0.68 -2.13
CA THR A 157 22.49 -0.61 -2.64
C THR A 157 22.95 -1.49 -1.49
N ILE A 158 22.38 -2.68 -1.37
CA ILE A 158 22.88 -3.74 -0.50
C ILE A 158 23.76 -4.65 -1.36
N ARG A 159 25.08 -4.58 -1.13
CA ARG A 159 26.05 -5.33 -1.94
C ARG A 159 25.73 -6.82 -1.97
N GLY A 160 25.75 -7.42 -3.15
CA GLY A 160 25.42 -8.83 -3.37
C GLY A 160 23.93 -9.18 -3.30
N SER A 161 23.05 -8.26 -2.83
CA SER A 161 21.63 -8.56 -2.62
C SER A 161 20.68 -7.76 -3.53
N GLY A 162 20.93 -6.45 -3.70
CA GLY A 162 20.05 -5.62 -4.53
C GLY A 162 19.88 -4.19 -4.04
N TYR A 163 18.66 -3.69 -4.08
CA TYR A 163 18.30 -2.31 -3.75
C TYR A 163 17.20 -2.25 -2.70
N VAL A 164 17.26 -1.24 -1.85
CA VAL A 164 16.28 -0.97 -0.79
C VAL A 164 15.92 0.50 -0.79
N LEU A 165 14.65 0.81 -0.49
CA LEU A 165 14.17 2.17 -0.26
C LEU A 165 13.84 2.36 1.21
N TRP A 166 14.48 3.33 1.85
CA TRP A 166 14.18 3.81 3.20
C TRP A 166 13.32 5.07 3.10
N VAL A 167 12.27 5.15 3.88
CA VAL A 167 11.26 6.24 3.85
C VAL A 167 11.10 6.92 5.21
N GLU A 168 12.16 6.85 6.02
CA GLU A 168 12.21 7.50 7.33
C GLU A 168 13.05 8.79 7.29
#